data_4afeedac42b00cd1fd6826754c514c6b
#
_entry.id   4afeedac42b00cd1fd6826754c514c6b
#
_cell.length_a   1.000
_cell.length_b   1.000
_cell.length_c   1.000
_cell.angle_alpha   90.00
_cell.angle_beta   90.00
_cell.angle_gamma   90.00
#
_symmetry.space_group_name_H-M   'P 1'
#
loop_
_entity.id
_entity.type
_entity.pdbx_description
1 polymer ?
#
loop_
_entity_poly.entity_id
_entity_poly.type
_entity_poly.pdbx_seq_one_letter_code
_entity_poly.pdbx_strand_id
1 'polypeptide(L)'
;LNAKNARIVLLTGTPIINYPNEIGILFNILRGKIKTWSFKLSIDRQTRVSKEFFNDIFKSTILGGNIMDYIEYTPTSTTLTVTRNPFGFVNKTKGGTYEGVRIGERGEIDDENFLKLITKLLKKNGIKINPSSTQVKEYKALPDTLDEFKAYFIDDKNEVKNMAGFSNELDLNL
;
A
#
# COMPACT_ATOMS: atom_id res chain seq x y z
N LEU A 1 2.84 -21.34 4.29
CA LEU A 1 3.66 -20.15 3.94
C LEU A 1 4.52 -19.64 5.11
N ASN A 2 5.09 -20.55 5.87
CA ASN A 2 5.93 -20.18 7.03
C ASN A 2 7.44 -20.20 6.71
N ALA A 3 7.80 -20.35 5.44
CA ALA A 3 9.20 -20.35 5.02
C ALA A 3 9.78 -18.93 5.05
N LYS A 4 10.89 -18.75 5.76
CA LYS A 4 11.64 -17.50 5.75
C LYS A 4 12.52 -17.45 4.50
N ASN A 5 12.62 -16.28 3.87
CA ASN A 5 13.44 -16.03 2.68
C ASN A 5 13.10 -16.92 1.47
N ALA A 6 11.84 -17.33 1.34
CA ALA A 6 11.38 -18.11 0.20
C ALA A 6 11.00 -17.20 -0.97
N ARG A 7 11.30 -17.64 -2.18
CA ARG A 7 10.72 -17.09 -3.41
C ARG A 7 9.69 -18.07 -3.94
N ILE A 8 8.50 -17.54 -4.25
CA ILE A 8 7.43 -18.32 -4.87
C ILE A 8 7.37 -17.92 -6.33
N VAL A 9 7.50 -18.92 -7.22
CA VAL A 9 7.34 -18.74 -8.66
C VAL A 9 6.15 -19.59 -9.08
N LEU A 10 5.13 -18.95 -9.64
CA LEU A 10 3.95 -19.63 -10.16
C LEU A 10 4.05 -19.67 -11.70
N LEU A 11 4.09 -20.85 -12.26
CA LEU A 11 4.11 -21.07 -13.71
C LEU A 11 2.79 -21.71 -14.09
N THR A 12 1.97 -20.98 -14.84
CA THR A 12 0.69 -21.49 -15.34
C THR A 12 0.34 -20.87 -16.68
N GLY A 13 -0.16 -21.68 -17.61
CA GLY A 13 -0.76 -21.22 -18.88
C GLY A 13 -2.22 -20.88 -18.75
N THR A 14 -2.86 -21.23 -17.63
CA THR A 14 -4.30 -21.04 -17.37
C THR A 14 -4.53 -20.54 -15.95
N PRO A 15 -4.25 -19.25 -15.66
CA PRO A 15 -4.34 -18.70 -14.32
C PRO A 15 -5.78 -18.65 -13.79
N ILE A 16 -6.77 -18.73 -14.65
CA ILE A 16 -8.20 -18.79 -14.34
C ILE A 16 -8.78 -20.01 -15.05
N ILE A 17 -9.35 -20.94 -14.29
CA ILE A 17 -9.93 -22.17 -14.85
C ILE A 17 -11.46 -22.14 -14.75
N ASN A 18 -12.01 -21.86 -13.58
CA ASN A 18 -13.44 -21.99 -13.32
C ASN A 18 -14.11 -20.65 -13.02
N TYR A 19 -13.53 -19.86 -12.14
CA TYR A 19 -14.18 -18.66 -11.60
C TYR A 19 -13.24 -17.44 -11.61
N PRO A 20 -13.77 -16.25 -11.87
CA PRO A 20 -12.96 -15.03 -11.95
C PRO A 20 -12.26 -14.65 -10.63
N ASN A 21 -12.79 -15.09 -9.47
CA ASN A 21 -12.14 -14.85 -8.18
C ASN A 21 -10.80 -15.59 -8.01
N GLU A 22 -10.50 -16.56 -8.87
CA GLU A 22 -9.22 -17.28 -8.87
C GLU A 22 -8.05 -16.31 -9.14
N ILE A 23 -8.30 -15.25 -9.91
CA ILE A 23 -7.32 -14.18 -10.12
C ILE A 23 -7.04 -13.45 -8.80
N GLY A 24 -8.06 -13.20 -7.98
CA GLY A 24 -7.91 -12.62 -6.65
C GLY A 24 -7.05 -13.48 -5.72
N ILE A 25 -7.25 -14.81 -5.76
CA ILE A 25 -6.42 -15.76 -5.00
C ILE A 25 -4.95 -15.65 -5.44
N LEU A 26 -4.70 -15.67 -6.76
CA LEU A 26 -3.36 -15.58 -7.31
C LEU A 26 -2.66 -14.29 -6.89
N PHE A 27 -3.33 -13.15 -7.05
CA PHE A 27 -2.80 -11.85 -6.63
C PHE A 27 -2.50 -11.78 -5.14
N ASN A 28 -3.40 -12.29 -4.30
CA ASN A 28 -3.21 -12.31 -2.86
C ASN A 28 -2.02 -13.18 -2.43
N ILE A 29 -1.75 -14.28 -3.17
CA ILE A 29 -0.57 -15.11 -2.94
C ILE A 29 0.71 -14.37 -3.33
N LEU A 30 0.72 -13.70 -4.48
CA LEU A 30 1.89 -12.99 -5.01
C LEU A 30 2.21 -11.72 -4.22
N ARG A 31 1.19 -10.93 -3.88
CA ARG A 31 1.36 -9.67 -3.16
C ARG A 31 1.50 -9.86 -1.65
N GLY A 32 0.87 -10.89 -1.09
CA GLY A 32 0.68 -11.04 0.34
C GLY A 32 -0.36 -10.05 0.90
N LYS A 33 -0.44 -9.96 2.22
CA LYS A 33 -1.35 -9.02 2.89
C LYS A 33 -0.82 -7.59 2.77
N ILE A 34 -1.73 -6.67 2.45
CA ILE A 34 -1.45 -5.24 2.44
C ILE A 34 -1.50 -4.74 3.88
N LYS A 35 -0.47 -3.99 4.28
CA LYS A 35 -0.42 -3.31 5.57
C LYS A 35 -0.58 -1.82 5.38
N THR A 36 -1.56 -1.26 6.08
CA THR A 36 -1.83 0.17 6.11
C THR A 36 -1.77 0.68 7.55
N TRP A 37 -0.97 1.71 7.77
CA TRP A 37 -0.83 2.40 9.05
C TRP A 37 -1.64 3.69 9.03
N SER A 38 -2.41 3.92 10.08
CA SER A 38 -3.10 5.19 10.31
C SER A 38 -2.53 5.86 11.55
N PHE A 39 -2.02 7.07 11.38
CA PHE A 39 -1.37 7.86 12.42
C PHE A 39 -2.23 9.07 12.76
N LYS A 40 -2.59 9.23 14.02
CA LYS A 40 -3.17 10.47 14.52
C LYS A 40 -2.03 11.46 14.74
N LEU A 41 -2.10 12.60 14.06
CA LEU A 41 -1.04 13.60 14.10
C LEU A 41 -1.38 14.72 15.09
N SER A 42 -0.33 15.22 15.76
CA SER A 42 -0.34 16.50 16.45
C SER A 42 0.48 17.49 15.63
N ILE A 43 -0.18 18.47 15.06
CA ILE A 43 0.38 19.44 14.13
C ILE A 43 0.42 20.80 14.82
N ASP A 44 1.56 21.47 14.78
CA ASP A 44 1.66 22.83 15.28
C ASP A 44 0.82 23.80 14.42
N ARG A 45 0.19 24.78 15.05
CA ARG A 45 -0.73 25.74 14.38
C ARG A 45 -0.08 26.53 13.24
N GLN A 46 1.24 26.62 13.22
CA GLN A 46 1.97 27.34 12.18
C GLN A 46 2.27 26.49 10.95
N THR A 47 2.12 25.16 11.03
CA THR A 47 2.44 24.24 9.92
C THR A 47 1.19 23.97 9.09
N ARG A 48 1.20 24.42 7.84
CA ARG A 48 0.17 24.02 6.86
C ARG A 48 0.49 22.65 6.33
N VAL A 49 -0.41 21.71 6.55
CA VAL A 49 -0.24 20.30 6.17
C VAL A 49 -1.29 19.94 5.13
N SER A 50 -0.83 19.36 4.03
CA SER A 50 -1.67 18.84 2.95
C SER A 50 -1.16 17.46 2.52
N LYS A 51 -1.87 16.80 1.63
CA LYS A 51 -1.41 15.54 1.02
C LYS A 51 -0.09 15.76 0.27
N GLU A 52 0.03 16.86 -0.45
CA GLU A 52 1.23 17.24 -1.20
C GLU A 52 2.43 17.44 -0.27
N PHE A 53 2.23 18.10 0.86
CA PHE A 53 3.25 18.28 1.89
C PHE A 53 3.81 16.93 2.37
N PHE A 54 2.95 15.94 2.63
CA PHE A 54 3.41 14.61 3.01
C PHE A 54 4.13 13.90 1.86
N ASN A 55 3.62 13.99 0.65
CA ASN A 55 4.29 13.44 -0.52
C ASN A 55 5.70 14.01 -0.69
N ASP A 56 5.89 15.30 -0.49
CA ASP A 56 7.19 15.97 -0.61
C ASP A 56 8.16 15.55 0.50
N ILE A 57 7.68 15.47 1.74
CA ILE A 57 8.49 14.95 2.86
C ILE A 57 8.99 13.54 2.58
N PHE A 58 8.12 12.67 2.09
CA PHE A 58 8.46 11.28 1.84
C PHE A 58 9.33 11.13 0.58
N LYS A 59 9.08 11.89 -0.48
CA LYS A 59 9.92 11.89 -1.69
C LYS A 59 11.33 12.42 -1.43
N SER A 60 11.49 13.38 -0.52
CA SER A 60 12.79 13.98 -0.20
C SER A 60 13.75 13.02 0.50
N THR A 61 13.27 11.86 0.92
CA THR A 61 14.07 10.86 1.61
C THR A 61 14.42 9.71 0.66
N ILE A 62 15.70 9.36 0.57
CA ILE A 62 16.23 8.28 -0.29
C ILE A 62 15.50 6.93 -0.08
N LEU A 63 14.84 6.75 1.06
CA LEU A 63 14.07 5.56 1.40
C LEU A 63 12.56 5.80 1.44
N GLY A 64 12.09 7.03 1.71
CA GLY A 64 10.71 7.26 2.11
C GLY A 64 9.70 7.18 0.97
N GLY A 65 9.95 7.84 -0.15
CA GLY A 65 8.97 7.91 -1.23
C GLY A 65 8.84 6.62 -2.04
N ASN A 66 9.89 5.82 -2.06
CA ASN A 66 9.94 4.63 -2.92
C ASN A 66 9.40 3.36 -2.23
N ILE A 67 9.27 3.36 -0.92
CA ILE A 67 8.76 2.21 -0.14
C ILE A 67 7.28 2.32 0.21
N MET A 68 6.66 3.45 -0.13
CA MET A 68 5.26 3.71 0.12
C MET A 68 4.47 3.56 -1.17
N ASP A 69 3.37 2.83 -1.08
CA ASP A 69 2.44 2.62 -2.17
C ASP A 69 1.39 3.73 -2.21
N TYR A 70 0.84 4.05 -1.05
CA TYR A 70 -0.25 5.01 -0.94
C TYR A 70 -0.10 5.91 0.28
N ILE A 71 -0.43 7.17 0.10
CA ILE A 71 -0.42 8.19 1.15
C ILE A 71 -1.72 8.98 1.07
N GLU A 72 -2.43 9.07 2.18
CA GLU A 72 -3.63 9.88 2.32
C GLU A 72 -3.58 10.69 3.60
N TYR A 73 -4.02 11.94 3.51
CA TYR A 73 -4.17 12.79 4.67
C TYR A 73 -5.61 13.29 4.77
N THR A 74 -6.24 13.05 5.93
CA THR A 74 -7.59 13.50 6.25
C THR A 74 -7.52 14.67 7.24
N PRO A 75 -7.70 15.93 6.76
CA PRO A 75 -7.55 17.12 7.61
C PRO A 75 -8.52 17.16 8.78
N THR A 76 -9.77 16.75 8.58
CA THR A 76 -10.83 16.78 9.60
C THR A 76 -10.51 15.95 10.82
N SER A 77 -9.83 14.84 10.64
CA SER A 77 -9.40 13.95 11.73
C SER A 77 -7.91 14.04 12.05
N THR A 78 -7.16 14.89 11.33
CA THR A 78 -5.69 14.99 11.42
C THR A 78 -5.02 13.62 11.33
N THR A 79 -5.51 12.78 10.42
CA THR A 79 -5.05 11.40 10.27
C THR A 79 -4.26 11.25 8.97
N LEU A 80 -3.05 10.72 9.10
CA LEU A 80 -2.22 10.30 7.99
C LEU A 80 -2.32 8.79 7.83
N THR A 81 -2.72 8.35 6.65
CA THR A 81 -2.79 6.93 6.28
C THR A 81 -1.69 6.63 5.27
N VAL A 82 -0.92 5.58 5.54
CA VAL A 82 0.21 5.18 4.70
C VAL A 82 0.15 3.69 4.45
N THR A 83 0.21 3.30 3.20
CA THR A 83 0.33 1.89 2.78
C THR A 83 1.77 1.64 2.31
N ARG A 84 2.37 0.57 2.80
CA ARG A 84 3.74 0.19 2.46
C ARG A 84 3.75 -0.77 1.28
N ASN A 85 4.73 -0.61 0.39
CA ASN A 85 5.03 -1.63 -0.61
C ASN A 85 5.42 -2.95 0.07
N PRO A 86 4.95 -4.09 -0.43
CA PRO A 86 5.28 -5.39 0.15
C PRO A 86 6.75 -5.76 -0.13
N PHE A 87 7.32 -6.58 0.75
CA PHE A 87 8.57 -7.31 0.53
C PHE A 87 9.80 -6.46 0.12
N GLY A 88 9.90 -5.23 0.59
CA GLY A 88 11.03 -4.35 0.23
C GLY A 88 11.01 -3.87 -1.22
N PHE A 89 9.90 -4.01 -1.90
CA PHE A 89 9.72 -3.41 -3.22
C PHE A 89 9.78 -1.89 -3.14
N VAL A 90 10.45 -1.30 -4.11
CA VAL A 90 10.53 0.15 -4.27
C VAL A 90 10.03 0.54 -5.66
N ASN A 91 9.27 1.61 -5.75
CA ASN A 91 8.81 2.14 -7.02
C ASN A 91 10.00 2.73 -7.78
N LYS A 92 10.15 2.33 -9.03
CA LYS A 92 11.18 2.84 -9.93
C LYS A 92 10.58 3.93 -10.81
N THR A 93 11.15 5.13 -10.75
CA THR A 93 10.73 6.25 -11.59
C THR A 93 11.94 6.84 -12.31
N LYS A 94 11.76 7.26 -13.56
CA LYS A 94 12.77 7.95 -14.34
C LYS A 94 12.11 9.16 -15.03
N GLY A 95 12.65 10.36 -14.77
CA GLY A 95 12.10 11.59 -15.36
C GLY A 95 10.63 11.86 -14.99
N GLY A 96 10.16 11.37 -13.81
CA GLY A 96 8.77 11.48 -13.39
C GLY A 96 7.84 10.39 -13.93
N THR A 97 8.32 9.53 -14.82
CA THR A 97 7.56 8.41 -15.37
C THR A 97 7.82 7.14 -14.54
N TYR A 98 6.74 6.43 -14.20
CA TYR A 98 6.82 5.15 -13.51
C TYR A 98 7.39 4.07 -14.44
N GLU A 99 8.41 3.37 -13.97
CA GLU A 99 9.08 2.28 -14.71
C GLU A 99 8.87 0.90 -14.07
N GLY A 100 7.98 0.79 -13.10
CA GLY A 100 7.70 -0.45 -12.39
C GLY A 100 8.26 -0.49 -10.98
N VAL A 101 8.31 -1.68 -10.40
CA VAL A 101 8.86 -1.94 -9.07
C VAL A 101 10.13 -2.78 -9.13
N ARG A 102 11.04 -2.54 -8.20
CA ARG A 102 12.25 -3.36 -8.00
C ARG A 102 12.40 -3.70 -6.52
N ILE A 103 13.18 -4.73 -6.23
CA ILE A 103 13.61 -4.98 -4.86
C ILE A 103 14.65 -3.94 -4.48
N GLY A 104 14.47 -3.28 -3.34
CA GLY A 104 15.45 -2.32 -2.80
C GLY A 104 16.76 -3.00 -2.45
N GLU A 105 17.88 -2.31 -2.65
CA GLU A 105 19.24 -2.81 -2.36
C GLU A 105 19.42 -3.22 -0.88
N ARG A 106 18.64 -2.65 0.02
CA ARG A 106 18.72 -2.90 1.46
C ARG A 106 17.76 -3.98 1.96
N GLY A 107 17.06 -4.65 1.05
CA GLY A 107 16.10 -5.69 1.39
C GLY A 107 14.81 -5.15 2.01
N GLU A 108 14.08 -6.03 2.67
CA GLU A 108 12.82 -5.71 3.34
C GLU A 108 13.08 -4.88 4.60
N ILE A 109 12.31 -3.81 4.76
CA ILE A 109 12.23 -3.06 6.02
C ILE A 109 11.10 -3.69 6.84
N ASP A 110 11.39 -4.15 8.04
CA ASP A 110 10.37 -4.64 8.96
C ASP A 110 9.45 -3.52 9.46
N ASP A 111 8.35 -3.90 10.09
CA ASP A 111 7.32 -2.97 10.54
C ASP A 111 7.85 -1.98 11.59
N GLU A 112 8.76 -2.43 12.46
CA GLU A 112 9.34 -1.59 13.51
C GLU A 112 10.25 -0.51 12.91
N ASN A 113 11.12 -0.88 11.97
CA ASN A 113 12.00 0.05 11.29
C ASN A 113 11.22 1.00 10.38
N PHE A 114 10.13 0.53 9.75
CA PHE A 114 9.22 1.38 9.00
C PHE A 114 8.58 2.45 9.89
N LEU A 115 8.04 2.06 11.05
CA LEU A 115 7.47 3.00 12.03
C LEU A 115 8.50 4.01 12.54
N LYS A 116 9.71 3.56 12.85
CA LYS A 116 10.82 4.45 13.26
C LYS A 116 11.16 5.46 12.18
N LEU A 117 11.19 5.03 10.92
CA LEU A 117 11.45 5.90 9.77
C LEU A 117 10.38 6.98 9.65
N ILE A 118 9.10 6.59 9.60
CA ILE A 118 7.98 7.53 9.51
C ILE A 118 7.99 8.52 10.66
N THR A 119 8.14 8.03 11.89
CA THR A 119 8.17 8.87 13.09
C THR A 119 9.33 9.89 13.04
N LYS A 120 10.50 9.45 12.61
CA LYS A 120 11.68 10.33 12.47
C LYS A 120 11.45 11.41 11.41
N LEU A 121 10.87 11.04 10.27
CA LEU A 121 10.60 11.96 9.17
C LEU A 121 9.58 13.03 9.58
N LEU A 122 8.48 12.63 10.17
CA LEU A 122 7.43 13.54 10.62
C LEU A 122 7.95 14.46 11.72
N LYS A 123 8.69 13.93 12.69
CA LYS A 123 9.29 14.72 13.78
C LYS A 123 10.27 15.77 13.24
N LYS A 124 11.07 15.44 12.22
CA LYS A 124 11.99 16.39 11.57
C LYS A 124 11.26 17.59 10.95
N ASN A 125 10.01 17.38 10.54
CA ASN A 125 9.16 18.39 9.94
C ASN A 125 8.14 19.00 10.93
N GLY A 126 8.40 18.91 12.25
CA GLY A 126 7.56 19.53 13.28
C GLY A 126 6.25 18.79 13.58
N ILE A 127 6.06 17.61 13.01
CA ILE A 127 4.83 16.82 13.21
C ILE A 127 5.08 15.70 14.20
N LYS A 128 4.22 15.59 15.20
CA LYS A 128 4.27 14.52 16.20
C LYS A 128 3.20 13.47 15.92
N ILE A 129 3.56 12.21 16.06
CA ILE A 129 2.63 11.08 16.07
C ILE A 129 2.21 10.84 17.52
N ASN A 130 0.92 10.56 17.71
CA ASN A 130 0.45 10.01 18.97
C ASN A 130 0.57 8.47 18.90
N PRO A 131 1.54 7.84 19.61
CA PRO A 131 1.80 6.41 19.51
C PRO A 131 0.60 5.55 19.92
N SER A 132 -0.18 6.00 20.91
CA SER A 132 -1.33 5.25 21.42
C SER A 132 -2.51 5.20 20.45
N SER A 133 -2.50 6.04 19.41
CA SER A 133 -3.55 6.08 18.37
C SER A 133 -3.09 5.55 17.01
N THR A 134 -1.91 4.96 16.94
CA THR A 134 -1.43 4.29 15.72
C THR A 134 -2.20 2.99 15.52
N GLN A 135 -2.86 2.86 14.39
CA GLN A 135 -3.58 1.66 14.00
C GLN A 135 -2.93 1.01 12.79
N VAL A 136 -2.87 -0.31 12.80
CA VAL A 136 -2.41 -1.10 11.66
C VAL A 136 -3.56 -1.98 11.22
N LYS A 137 -3.87 -1.94 9.92
CA LYS A 137 -4.83 -2.83 9.28
C LYS A 137 -4.10 -3.71 8.28
N GLU A 138 -4.44 -5.00 8.31
CA GLU A 138 -4.00 -5.96 7.31
C GLU A 138 -5.22 -6.46 6.54
N TYR A 139 -5.13 -6.51 5.22
CA TYR A 139 -6.20 -6.99 4.36
C TYR A 139 -5.64 -7.63 3.08
N LYS A 140 -6.50 -8.38 2.41
CA LYS A 140 -6.19 -8.96 1.10
C LYS A 140 -6.27 -7.88 0.02
N ALA A 141 -5.46 -7.98 -1.03
CA ALA A 141 -5.47 -7.03 -2.14
C ALA A 141 -6.79 -7.10 -2.92
N LEU A 142 -7.29 -8.31 -3.16
CA LEU A 142 -8.50 -8.55 -3.92
C LEU A 142 -9.41 -9.55 -3.20
N PRO A 143 -10.74 -9.52 -3.45
CA PRO A 143 -11.65 -10.56 -3.01
C PRO A 143 -11.25 -11.91 -3.59
N ASP A 144 -11.11 -12.95 -2.76
CA ASP A 144 -10.66 -14.28 -3.18
C ASP A 144 -11.74 -15.38 -3.03
N THR A 145 -12.88 -15.07 -2.43
CA THR A 145 -14.07 -15.91 -2.49
C THR A 145 -15.00 -15.47 -3.61
N LEU A 146 -15.78 -16.39 -4.14
CA LEU A 146 -16.71 -16.06 -5.24
C LEU A 146 -17.77 -15.04 -4.80
N ASP A 147 -18.27 -15.17 -3.57
CA ASP A 147 -19.30 -14.27 -3.04
C ASP A 147 -18.75 -12.85 -2.79
N GLU A 148 -17.56 -12.74 -2.21
CA GLU A 148 -16.88 -11.45 -2.03
C GLU A 148 -16.56 -10.81 -3.38
N PHE A 149 -16.08 -11.60 -4.37
CA PHE A 149 -15.79 -11.13 -5.71
C PHE A 149 -17.03 -10.59 -6.40
N LYS A 150 -18.15 -11.34 -6.37
CA LYS A 150 -19.43 -10.90 -6.90
C LYS A 150 -19.92 -9.62 -6.20
N ALA A 151 -19.90 -9.59 -4.87
CA ALA A 151 -20.33 -8.42 -4.10
C ALA A 151 -19.50 -7.16 -4.43
N TYR A 152 -18.22 -7.32 -4.77
CA TYR A 152 -17.32 -6.21 -5.07
C TYR A 152 -17.43 -5.75 -6.54
N PHE A 153 -17.50 -6.69 -7.50
CA PHE A 153 -17.41 -6.37 -8.93
C PHE A 153 -18.72 -6.49 -9.70
N ILE A 154 -19.75 -7.15 -9.16
CA ILE A 154 -21.03 -7.39 -9.84
C ILE A 154 -22.13 -6.66 -9.09
N ASP A 155 -23.00 -5.97 -9.79
CA ASP A 155 -24.18 -5.33 -9.24
C ASP A 155 -25.43 -6.26 -9.25
N ASP A 156 -26.53 -5.75 -8.73
CA ASP A 156 -27.80 -6.49 -8.63
C ASP A 156 -28.41 -6.80 -10.02
N LYS A 157 -27.95 -6.10 -11.08
CA LYS A 157 -28.34 -6.34 -12.47
C LYS A 157 -27.42 -7.31 -13.20
N ASN A 158 -26.45 -7.88 -12.48
CA ASN A 158 -25.41 -8.73 -13.04
C ASN A 158 -24.45 -8.00 -13.99
N GLU A 159 -24.35 -6.68 -13.85
CA GLU A 159 -23.40 -5.85 -14.60
C GLU A 159 -22.15 -5.58 -13.78
N VAL A 160 -21.01 -5.36 -14.47
CA VAL A 160 -19.73 -5.12 -13.81
C VAL A 160 -19.71 -3.72 -13.21
N LYS A 161 -19.44 -3.63 -11.91
CA LYS A 161 -19.22 -2.40 -11.15
C LYS A 161 -17.77 -2.31 -10.68
N ASN A 162 -17.38 -1.15 -10.15
CA ASN A 162 -16.05 -0.92 -9.59
C ASN A 162 -14.87 -1.15 -10.57
N MET A 163 -15.11 -1.00 -11.87
CA MET A 163 -14.04 -1.10 -12.88
C MET A 163 -12.88 -0.14 -12.61
N ALA A 164 -13.20 1.08 -12.17
CA ALA A 164 -12.18 2.06 -11.80
C ALA A 164 -11.36 1.61 -10.58
N GLY A 165 -12.00 0.98 -9.59
CA GLY A 165 -11.32 0.38 -8.45
C GLY A 165 -10.41 -0.77 -8.86
N PHE A 166 -10.87 -1.64 -9.75
CA PHE A 166 -10.07 -2.73 -10.29
C PHE A 166 -8.88 -2.21 -11.11
N SER A 167 -9.10 -1.21 -11.96
CA SER A 167 -8.03 -0.56 -12.73
C SER A 167 -7.02 0.13 -11.82
N ASN A 168 -7.48 0.87 -10.81
CA ASN A 168 -6.59 1.53 -9.85
C ASN A 168 -5.80 0.54 -9.01
N GLU A 169 -6.40 -0.56 -8.60
CA GLU A 169 -5.70 -1.63 -7.87
C GLU A 169 -4.67 -2.33 -8.76
N LEU A 170 -4.97 -2.51 -10.04
CA LEU A 170 -4.02 -3.03 -11.03
C LEU A 170 -2.91 -2.03 -11.34
N ASP A 171 -3.22 -0.76 -11.54
CA ASP A 171 -2.26 0.29 -11.83
C ASP A 171 -1.30 0.54 -10.65
N LEU A 172 -1.78 0.36 -9.42
CA LEU A 172 -0.94 0.43 -8.22
C LEU A 172 -0.03 -0.79 -8.05
N ASN A 173 -0.32 -1.91 -8.73
CA ASN A 173 0.36 -3.18 -8.56
C ASN A 173 1.20 -3.61 -9.77
N LEU A 174 1.16 -2.85 -10.86
CA LEU A 174 1.97 -3.03 -12.05
C LEU A 174 3.10 -2.01 -12.08
#